data_93710e1c5052390e6c4aa5bf22c29cdc
#
_entry.id   93710e1c5052390e6c4aa5bf22c29cdc
#
_cell.length_a   1.000
_cell.length_b   1.000
_cell.length_c   1.000
_cell.angle_alpha   90.00
_cell.angle_beta   90.00
_cell.angle_gamma   90.00
#
_symmetry.space_group_name_H-M   'P 1'
#
loop_
_entity.id
_entity.type
_entity.pdbx_description
1 polymer ?
#
loop_
_entity_poly.entity_id
_entity_poly.type
_entity_poly.pdbx_seq_one_letter_code
_entity_poly.pdbx_strand_id
1 'polypeptide(L)'
;GGCFETSRPTRHEHPTFVDVGMVYYCVPNIPGVVARTASHVFLNAAIPYILEVANNGIEKVMVENPSIELAINTHDGKMRNLVRLNASEE
;
A
#
# COMPACT_ATOMS: atom_id res chain seq x y z
N GLY A 1 8.34 -14.29 7.22
CA GLY A 1 6.95 -14.33 6.76
C GLY A 1 6.79 -13.99 5.29
N GLY A 2 5.57 -13.83 4.85
CA GLY A 2 5.27 -13.55 3.45
C GLY A 2 5.47 -14.77 2.56
N CYS A 3 6.03 -14.55 1.37
CA CYS A 3 6.25 -15.61 0.37
C CYS A 3 7.41 -16.55 0.72
N PHE A 4 8.29 -16.14 1.64
CA PHE A 4 9.47 -16.90 2.02
C PHE A 4 9.45 -17.20 3.51
N GLU A 5 9.68 -18.46 3.85
CA GLU A 5 9.65 -18.94 5.23
C GLU A 5 10.65 -18.22 6.14
N THR A 6 11.83 -17.92 5.62
CA THR A 6 12.94 -17.32 6.38
C THR A 6 12.98 -15.79 6.31
N SER A 7 12.09 -15.15 5.56
CA SER A 7 12.06 -13.70 5.46
C SER A 7 11.54 -13.05 6.76
N ARG A 8 12.08 -11.89 7.09
CA ARG A 8 11.63 -11.05 8.20
C ARG A 8 11.76 -9.58 7.84
N PRO A 9 10.87 -8.71 8.33
CA PRO A 9 10.95 -7.28 8.05
C PRO A 9 12.28 -6.68 8.47
N THR A 10 12.85 -5.83 7.62
CA THR A 10 14.07 -5.06 7.90
C THR A 10 13.80 -3.57 7.74
N ARG A 11 14.74 -2.73 8.16
CA ARG A 11 14.64 -1.27 8.09
C ARG A 11 15.77 -0.69 7.23
N HIS A 12 15.60 0.56 6.81
CA HIS A 12 16.61 1.26 5.98
C HIS A 12 17.98 1.36 6.65
N GLU A 13 18.06 1.41 7.99
CA GLU A 13 19.30 1.45 8.74
C GLU A 13 20.06 0.12 8.70
N HIS A 14 19.33 -1.00 8.67
CA HIS A 14 19.87 -2.36 8.55
C HIS A 14 19.03 -3.15 7.56
N PRO A 15 19.18 -2.88 6.25
CA PRO A 15 18.21 -3.36 5.26
C PRO A 15 18.35 -4.83 4.91
N THR A 16 19.51 -5.43 5.13
CA THR A 16 19.78 -6.81 4.70
C THR A 16 20.20 -7.71 5.85
N PHE A 17 19.97 -8.99 5.67
CA PHE A 17 20.52 -10.05 6.53
C PHE A 17 20.82 -11.28 5.68
N VAL A 18 21.62 -12.19 6.23
CA VAL A 18 21.99 -13.45 5.56
C VAL A 18 21.38 -14.61 6.34
N ASP A 19 20.68 -15.47 5.63
CA ASP A 19 20.17 -16.72 6.18
C ASP A 19 20.22 -17.80 5.09
N VAL A 20 20.51 -19.04 5.49
CA VAL A 20 20.67 -20.20 4.56
C VAL A 20 21.59 -19.90 3.38
N GLY A 21 22.63 -19.08 3.59
CA GLY A 21 23.55 -18.67 2.53
C GLY A 21 23.01 -17.66 1.54
N MET A 22 21.83 -17.10 1.77
CA MET A 22 21.17 -16.12 0.91
C MET A 22 21.11 -14.75 1.57
N VAL A 23 21.26 -13.70 0.77
CA VAL A 23 21.09 -12.31 1.23
C VAL A 23 19.62 -11.92 1.04
N TYR A 24 19.02 -11.46 2.12
CA TYR A 24 17.64 -10.99 2.14
C TYR A 24 17.58 -9.47 2.28
N TYR A 25 16.76 -8.83 1.45
CA TYR A 25 16.37 -7.44 1.56
C TYR A 25 14.87 -7.39 1.75
N CYS A 26 14.40 -7.07 2.94
CA CYS A 26 12.99 -7.18 3.32
C CYS A 26 12.45 -5.87 3.90
N VAL A 27 12.90 -4.74 3.39
CA VAL A 27 12.40 -3.43 3.80
C VAL A 27 10.97 -3.25 3.26
N PRO A 28 9.93 -3.13 4.12
CA PRO A 28 8.55 -2.95 3.67
C PRO A 28 8.35 -1.68 2.86
N ASN A 29 9.10 -0.62 3.17
CA ASN A 29 9.01 0.67 2.48
C ASN A 29 10.12 0.82 1.44
N ILE A 30 10.18 -0.08 0.45
CA ILE A 30 11.08 0.08 -0.72
C ILE A 30 10.79 1.39 -1.48
N PRO A 31 9.52 1.81 -1.70
CA PRO A 31 9.23 3.07 -2.41
C PRO A 31 9.91 4.29 -1.82
N GLY A 32 10.16 4.33 -0.50
CA GLY A 32 10.84 5.44 0.16
C GLY A 32 12.28 5.66 -0.28
N VAL A 33 12.96 4.61 -0.81
CA VAL A 33 14.33 4.70 -1.32
C VAL A 33 14.37 5.20 -2.77
N VAL A 34 13.30 4.97 -3.52
CA VAL A 34 13.15 5.38 -4.92
C VAL A 34 11.89 6.26 -5.08
N ALA A 35 11.76 7.23 -4.19
CA ALA A 35 10.53 8.01 -4.00
C ALA A 35 10.03 8.70 -5.26
N ARG A 36 10.93 9.27 -6.07
CA ARG A 36 10.55 9.94 -7.32
C ARG A 36 9.89 8.98 -8.31
N THR A 37 10.54 7.84 -8.57
CA THR A 37 10.00 6.81 -9.46
C THR A 37 8.69 6.23 -8.93
N ALA A 38 8.65 5.91 -7.63
CA ALA A 38 7.46 5.36 -6.99
C ALA A 38 6.26 6.32 -7.06
N SER A 39 6.47 7.61 -6.82
CA SER A 39 5.42 8.61 -6.91
C SER A 39 4.86 8.77 -8.32
N HIS A 40 5.72 8.78 -9.34
CA HIS A 40 5.26 8.86 -10.74
C HIS A 40 4.46 7.63 -11.15
N VAL A 41 4.94 6.44 -10.82
CA VAL A 41 4.25 5.18 -11.14
C VAL A 41 2.91 5.10 -10.42
N PHE A 42 2.88 5.44 -9.14
CA PHE A 42 1.65 5.48 -8.35
C PHE A 42 0.63 6.45 -8.96
N LEU A 43 1.05 7.68 -9.28
CA LEU A 43 0.16 8.68 -9.84
C LEU A 43 -0.37 8.29 -11.22
N ASN A 44 0.44 7.66 -12.07
CA ASN A 44 -0.03 7.17 -13.36
C ASN A 44 -1.20 6.19 -13.23
N ALA A 45 -1.20 5.36 -12.19
CA ALA A 45 -2.31 4.45 -11.91
C ALA A 45 -3.48 5.15 -11.19
N ALA A 46 -3.20 6.10 -10.30
CA ALA A 46 -4.19 6.71 -9.42
C ALA A 46 -4.96 7.88 -10.06
N ILE A 47 -4.35 8.62 -11.00
CA ILE A 47 -4.96 9.82 -11.57
C ILE A 47 -6.34 9.58 -12.16
N PRO A 48 -6.63 8.52 -12.94
CA PRO A 48 -7.98 8.27 -13.44
C PRO A 48 -9.04 8.19 -12.34
N TYR A 49 -8.71 7.55 -11.22
CA TYR A 49 -9.62 7.43 -10.07
C TYR A 49 -9.80 8.76 -9.36
N ILE A 50 -8.72 9.54 -9.20
CA ILE A 50 -8.77 10.89 -8.60
C ILE A 50 -9.66 11.80 -9.43
N LEU A 51 -9.52 11.79 -10.75
CA LEU A 51 -10.33 12.60 -11.65
C LEU A 51 -11.80 12.18 -11.62
N GLU A 52 -12.08 10.90 -11.54
CA GLU A 52 -13.45 10.39 -11.42
C GLU A 52 -14.13 10.91 -10.16
N VAL A 53 -13.45 10.85 -9.01
CA VAL A 53 -13.96 11.39 -7.75
C VAL A 53 -14.12 12.91 -7.82
N ALA A 54 -13.16 13.61 -8.39
CA ALA A 54 -13.19 15.08 -8.50
C ALA A 54 -14.35 15.56 -9.40
N ASN A 55 -14.63 14.85 -10.49
CA ASN A 55 -15.66 15.24 -11.44
C ASN A 55 -17.08 14.85 -10.99
N ASN A 56 -17.25 13.73 -10.31
CA ASN A 56 -18.56 13.15 -10.01
C ASN A 56 -18.95 13.22 -8.51
N GLY A 57 -17.98 13.45 -7.63
CA GLY A 57 -18.18 13.36 -6.19
C GLY A 57 -18.12 11.92 -5.68
N ILE A 58 -17.75 11.77 -4.40
CA ILE A 58 -17.50 10.46 -3.81
C ILE A 58 -18.75 9.59 -3.71
N GLU A 59 -19.89 10.17 -3.40
CA GLU A 59 -21.13 9.40 -3.20
C GLU A 59 -21.60 8.72 -4.50
N LYS A 60 -21.52 9.43 -5.61
CA LYS A 60 -21.89 8.90 -6.92
C LYS A 60 -20.90 7.80 -7.36
N VAL A 61 -19.61 8.04 -7.17
CA VAL A 61 -18.56 7.10 -7.58
C VAL A 61 -18.59 5.82 -6.76
N MET A 62 -18.92 5.89 -5.48
CA MET A 62 -19.11 4.70 -4.63
C MET A 62 -20.15 3.74 -5.19
N VAL A 63 -21.22 4.27 -5.75
CA VAL A 63 -22.31 3.46 -6.34
C VAL A 63 -21.92 2.91 -7.70
N GLU A 64 -21.22 3.69 -8.52
CA GLU A 64 -20.92 3.36 -9.93
C GLU A 64 -19.63 2.55 -10.10
N ASN A 65 -18.66 2.68 -9.19
CA ASN A 65 -17.35 2.04 -9.33
C ASN A 65 -17.03 1.16 -8.10
N PRO A 66 -17.20 -0.17 -8.22
CA PRO A 66 -16.92 -1.09 -7.11
C PRO A 66 -15.48 -1.06 -6.62
N SER A 67 -14.50 -0.75 -7.48
CA SER A 67 -13.10 -0.64 -7.10
C SER A 67 -12.85 0.52 -6.14
N ILE A 68 -13.49 1.67 -6.38
CA ILE A 68 -13.39 2.82 -5.50
C ILE A 68 -14.14 2.56 -4.19
N GLU A 69 -15.30 1.94 -4.25
CA GLU A 69 -16.07 1.59 -3.06
C GLU A 69 -15.25 0.70 -2.11
N LEU A 70 -14.58 -0.32 -2.64
CA LEU A 70 -13.73 -1.20 -1.86
C LEU A 70 -12.47 -0.51 -1.29
N ALA A 71 -12.01 0.55 -1.93
CA ALA A 71 -10.84 1.32 -1.49
C ALA A 71 -11.15 2.31 -0.38
N ILE A 72 -12.42 2.57 -0.08
CA ILE A 72 -12.80 3.50 0.97
C ILE A 72 -12.57 2.89 2.34
N ASN A 73 -11.73 3.54 3.13
CA ASN A 73 -11.40 3.11 4.49
C ASN A 73 -12.31 3.77 5.53
N THR A 74 -12.60 5.06 5.33
CA THR A 74 -13.47 5.85 6.22
C THR A 74 -14.38 6.74 5.39
N HIS A 75 -15.63 6.90 5.82
CA HIS A 75 -16.60 7.81 5.21
C HIS A 75 -17.67 8.19 6.22
N ASP A 76 -17.99 9.49 6.29
CA ASP A 76 -18.99 10.05 7.22
C ASP A 76 -18.81 9.59 8.68
N GLY A 77 -17.55 9.58 9.15
CA GLY A 77 -17.22 9.19 10.52
C GLY A 77 -17.29 7.69 10.78
N LYS A 78 -17.49 6.87 9.76
CA LYS A 78 -17.55 5.40 9.88
C LYS A 78 -16.36 4.75 9.19
N MET A 79 -15.86 3.69 9.80
CA MET A 79 -14.85 2.81 9.16
C MET A 79 -15.56 1.86 8.19
N ARG A 80 -14.89 1.61 7.05
CA ARG A 80 -15.37 0.68 6.02
C ARG A 80 -14.33 -0.42 5.80
N ASN A 81 -13.78 -0.55 4.63
CA ASN A 81 -12.95 -1.67 4.18
C ASN A 81 -11.52 -1.67 4.75
N LEU A 82 -11.34 -1.44 6.06
CA LEU A 82 -10.02 -1.46 6.69
C LEU A 82 -9.56 -2.87 6.99
N VAL A 83 -8.38 -3.20 6.50
CA VAL A 83 -7.64 -4.41 6.91
C VAL A 83 -6.73 -4.03 8.07
N ARG A 84 -6.93 -4.66 9.23
CA ARG A 84 -6.02 -4.50 10.37
C ARG A 84 -4.70 -5.21 10.06
N LEU A 85 -3.64 -4.44 9.99
CA LEU A 85 -2.30 -5.00 10.09
C LEU A 85 -2.07 -5.44 11.52
N ASN A 86 -1.59 -6.67 11.72
CA ASN A 86 -1.26 -7.17 13.05
C ASN A 86 -0.07 -6.38 13.61
N ALA A 87 -0.21 -5.83 14.81
CA ALA A 87 0.83 -5.06 15.50
C ALA A 87 2.14 -5.85 15.73
N SER A 88 2.09 -7.17 15.65
CA SER A 88 3.26 -8.04 15.77
C SER A 88 4.18 -8.06 14.54
N GLU A 89 3.81 -7.39 13.46
CA GLU A 89 4.59 -7.31 12.21
C GLU A 89 5.38 -6.00 12.07
N GLU A 90 5.29 -5.14 13.06
CA GLU A 90 6.07 -3.89 13.09
C GLU A 90 7.50 -4.08 13.59
#